data_631219b267b74b9a6180fe6a4512cbe6
#
_entry.id   631219b267b74b9a6180fe6a4512cbe6
#
_cell.length_a   1.000
_cell.length_b   1.000
_cell.length_c   1.000
_cell.angle_alpha   90.00
_cell.angle_beta   90.00
_cell.angle_gamma   90.00
#
_symmetry.space_group_name_H-M   'P 1'
#
loop_
_entity.id
_entity.type
_entity.pdbx_description
1 polymer ?
#
loop_
_entity_poly.entity_id
_entity_poly.type
_entity_poly.pdbx_seq_one_letter_code
_entity_poly.pdbx_strand_id
1 'polypeptide(L)'
;MARLRDDTALSEAMSTEVSRRRAWVIAARPQTLPAAAAPVIVGVGLAVRDGVFTPLPALAAFVGAALIQIGTNFANDYYDAIQGADTDDREGFTRVVASGLIEPAEVKRAMWLTFAAAILVGTFLVYVGGVPILVVGLASVAAGIAYTGGPYPLGYHGLGDLFVFVFFGVIAVTGTYYVQAAALVGGGFPLWVPDGTLTLAAVIASLPVAAISTNILVVNNVRDVAEDAETGKRTLAVRFGYRFSRAQFLALLALAYLTPLWFFATGDGLAPLLPLVTLPLAVGIARTVVTETGGEALNPALESTGKLLGAYAVAFAVGLAV
;
A
#
# COMPACT_ATOMS: atom_id res chain seq x y z
N MET A 1 42.35 -13.76 28.37
CA MET A 1 42.61 -12.97 27.13
C MET A 1 42.34 -13.71 25.82
N ALA A 2 42.34 -15.05 25.76
CA ALA A 2 41.99 -15.81 24.53
C ALA A 2 40.50 -15.84 24.24
N ARG A 3 39.58 -15.91 25.25
CA ARG A 3 38.14 -15.92 25.05
C ARG A 3 37.55 -14.62 24.49
N LEU A 4 38.12 -13.45 24.81
CA LEU A 4 37.65 -12.14 24.28
C LEU A 4 38.02 -11.91 22.82
N ARG A 5 38.99 -12.66 22.28
CA ARG A 5 39.36 -12.60 20.85
C ARG A 5 38.47 -13.49 19.99
N ASP A 6 37.93 -14.56 20.55
CA ASP A 6 37.00 -15.45 19.83
C ASP A 6 35.60 -14.83 19.68
N ASP A 7 35.12 -14.09 20.71
CA ASP A 7 33.79 -13.43 20.65
C ASP A 7 33.79 -12.25 19.66
N THR A 8 34.90 -11.53 19.47
CA THR A 8 35.01 -10.49 18.44
C THR A 8 35.12 -11.09 17.04
N ALA A 9 35.85 -12.20 16.86
CA ALA A 9 35.91 -12.88 15.57
C ALA A 9 34.59 -13.56 15.17
N LEU A 10 33.82 -14.06 16.13
CA LEU A 10 32.45 -14.58 15.91
C LEU A 10 31.48 -13.46 15.62
N SER A 11 31.58 -12.29 16.23
CA SER A 11 30.78 -11.09 15.93
C SER A 11 31.11 -10.54 14.54
N GLU A 12 32.37 -10.51 14.14
CA GLU A 12 32.80 -10.12 12.78
C GLU A 12 32.43 -11.15 11.72
N ALA A 13 32.41 -12.44 12.04
CA ALA A 13 31.97 -13.49 11.11
C ALA A 13 30.44 -13.60 10.95
N MET A 14 29.66 -13.07 11.90
CA MET A 14 28.20 -12.98 11.82
C MET A 14 27.68 -11.70 11.14
N SER A 15 28.49 -10.69 10.93
CA SER A 15 28.19 -9.60 10.01
C SER A 15 28.45 -10.07 8.57
N THR A 16 27.56 -10.90 8.02
CA THR A 16 27.41 -10.95 6.57
C THR A 16 27.08 -9.52 6.14
N GLU A 17 28.12 -8.76 5.75
CA GLU A 17 27.97 -7.39 5.26
C GLU A 17 26.87 -7.38 4.22
N VAL A 18 25.70 -6.83 4.63
CA VAL A 18 24.59 -6.60 3.69
C VAL A 18 25.14 -5.66 2.63
N SER A 19 25.34 -6.15 1.42
CA SER A 19 25.90 -5.32 0.35
C SER A 19 25.04 -4.05 0.19
N ARG A 20 25.67 -2.93 -0.13
CA ARG A 20 24.97 -1.63 -0.32
C ARG A 20 23.77 -1.74 -1.28
N ARG A 21 23.88 -2.56 -2.34
CA ARG A 21 22.75 -2.84 -3.25
C ARG A 21 21.59 -3.53 -2.53
N ARG A 22 21.89 -4.50 -1.67
CA ARG A 22 20.88 -5.21 -0.89
C ARG A 22 20.22 -4.30 0.14
N ALA A 23 20.97 -3.39 0.76
CA ALA A 23 20.42 -2.39 1.67
C ALA A 23 19.39 -1.49 0.96
N TRP A 24 19.68 -1.01 -0.26
CA TRP A 24 18.71 -0.24 -1.04
C TRP A 24 17.46 -1.03 -1.45
N VAL A 25 17.59 -2.32 -1.75
CA VAL A 25 16.43 -3.19 -2.01
C VAL A 25 15.58 -3.34 -0.74
N ILE A 26 16.22 -3.52 0.42
CA ILE A 26 15.52 -3.57 1.71
C ILE A 26 14.77 -2.25 1.97
N ALA A 27 15.39 -1.10 1.74
CA ALA A 27 14.78 0.22 1.91
C ALA A 27 13.57 0.43 0.98
N ALA A 28 13.68 0.00 -0.27
CA ALA A 28 12.60 0.11 -1.26
C ALA A 28 11.40 -0.80 -0.96
N ARG A 29 11.59 -1.87 -0.16
CA ARG A 29 10.56 -2.83 0.27
C ARG A 29 9.75 -3.41 -0.88
N PRO A 30 10.33 -4.24 -1.76
CA PRO A 30 9.61 -4.84 -2.89
C PRO A 30 8.34 -5.59 -2.50
N GLN A 31 8.30 -6.15 -1.29
CA GLN A 31 7.15 -6.85 -0.73
C GLN A 31 5.91 -5.96 -0.53
N THR A 32 6.06 -4.62 -0.55
CA THR A 32 4.95 -3.67 -0.47
C THR A 32 4.45 -3.22 -1.84
N LEU A 33 5.16 -3.52 -2.93
CA LEU A 33 4.75 -3.16 -4.29
C LEU A 33 3.40 -3.76 -4.73
N PRO A 34 2.96 -4.94 -4.26
CA PRO A 34 1.60 -5.40 -4.52
C PRO A 34 0.52 -4.39 -4.11
N ALA A 35 0.75 -3.61 -3.04
CA ALA A 35 -0.18 -2.57 -2.61
C ALA A 35 -0.29 -1.40 -3.61
N ALA A 36 0.79 -1.10 -4.36
CA ALA A 36 0.77 -0.11 -5.43
C ALA A 36 0.26 -0.68 -6.76
N ALA A 37 0.53 -1.96 -7.04
CA ALA A 37 0.14 -2.62 -8.27
C ALA A 37 -1.35 -3.01 -8.32
N ALA A 38 -1.88 -3.53 -7.21
CA ALA A 38 -3.24 -4.05 -7.14
C ALA A 38 -4.31 -3.04 -7.57
N PRO A 39 -4.31 -1.78 -7.10
CA PRO A 39 -5.29 -0.80 -7.53
C PRO A 39 -5.20 -0.49 -9.04
N VAL A 40 -3.98 -0.44 -9.58
CA VAL A 40 -3.79 -0.20 -11.02
C VAL A 40 -4.32 -1.37 -11.83
N ILE A 41 -4.04 -2.60 -11.41
CA ILE A 41 -4.53 -3.83 -12.06
C ILE A 41 -6.07 -3.82 -12.13
N VAL A 42 -6.74 -3.52 -11.01
CA VAL A 42 -8.21 -3.46 -10.97
C VAL A 42 -8.76 -2.30 -11.81
N GLY A 43 -8.14 -1.11 -11.73
CA GLY A 43 -8.52 0.04 -12.56
C GLY A 43 -8.38 -0.23 -14.06
N VAL A 44 -7.34 -0.99 -14.46
CA VAL A 44 -7.14 -1.44 -15.85
C VAL A 44 -8.20 -2.47 -16.25
N GLY A 45 -8.47 -3.49 -15.40
CA GLY A 45 -9.51 -4.48 -15.67
C GLY A 45 -10.88 -3.85 -15.92
N LEU A 46 -11.25 -2.85 -15.10
CA LEU A 46 -12.48 -2.10 -15.30
C LEU A 46 -12.46 -1.25 -16.58
N ALA A 47 -11.31 -0.62 -16.91
CA ALA A 47 -11.17 0.15 -18.14
C ALA A 47 -11.30 -0.73 -19.40
N VAL A 48 -10.83 -1.98 -19.35
CA VAL A 48 -11.04 -2.97 -20.42
C VAL A 48 -12.51 -3.32 -20.54
N ARG A 49 -13.20 -3.60 -19.42
CA ARG A 49 -14.64 -3.86 -19.38
C ARG A 49 -15.46 -2.76 -20.06
N ASP A 50 -15.14 -1.51 -19.72
CA ASP A 50 -15.91 -0.36 -20.19
C ASP A 50 -15.45 0.15 -21.57
N GLY A 51 -14.47 -0.52 -22.21
CA GLY A 51 -13.93 -0.15 -23.53
C GLY A 51 -13.11 1.16 -23.54
N VAL A 52 -12.63 1.58 -22.37
CA VAL A 52 -11.84 2.83 -22.21
C VAL A 52 -10.36 2.58 -21.91
N PHE A 53 -9.87 1.36 -22.13
CA PHE A 53 -8.48 1.01 -21.90
C PHE A 53 -7.53 1.81 -22.78
N THR A 54 -6.57 2.49 -22.14
CA THR A 54 -5.54 3.29 -22.79
C THR A 54 -4.18 2.94 -22.20
N PRO A 55 -3.28 2.26 -22.93
CA PRO A 55 -2.08 1.62 -22.37
C PRO A 55 -1.07 2.60 -21.77
N LEU A 56 -0.84 3.76 -22.42
CA LEU A 56 0.16 4.71 -21.95
C LEU A 56 -0.23 5.39 -20.63
N PRO A 57 -1.46 5.92 -20.44
CA PRO A 57 -1.93 6.37 -19.13
C PRO A 57 -1.93 5.28 -18.07
N ALA A 58 -2.30 4.03 -18.40
CA ALA A 58 -2.25 2.91 -17.48
C ALA A 58 -0.83 2.61 -17.00
N LEU A 59 0.15 2.57 -17.91
CA LEU A 59 1.56 2.38 -17.59
C LEU A 59 2.11 3.53 -16.74
N ALA A 60 1.78 4.78 -17.07
CA ALA A 60 2.21 5.94 -16.31
C ALA A 60 1.61 5.94 -14.89
N ALA A 61 0.33 5.54 -14.74
CA ALA A 61 -0.30 5.35 -13.43
C ALA A 61 0.42 4.29 -12.61
N PHE A 62 0.79 3.15 -13.22
CA PHE A 62 1.55 2.09 -12.55
C PHE A 62 2.92 2.56 -12.08
N VAL A 63 3.68 3.22 -12.96
CA VAL A 63 5.02 3.74 -12.61
C VAL A 63 4.91 4.82 -11.54
N GLY A 64 3.95 5.74 -11.64
CA GLY A 64 3.68 6.77 -10.65
C GLY A 64 3.33 6.19 -9.28
N ALA A 65 2.43 5.21 -9.23
CA ALA A 65 2.05 4.51 -8.00
C ALA A 65 3.25 3.77 -7.36
N ALA A 66 4.06 3.07 -8.16
CA ALA A 66 5.26 2.39 -7.67
C ALA A 66 6.30 3.37 -7.10
N LEU A 67 6.52 4.51 -7.77
CA LEU A 67 7.43 5.55 -7.29
C LEU A 67 6.92 6.19 -5.99
N ILE A 68 5.62 6.51 -5.88
CA ILE A 68 5.02 7.03 -4.64
C ILE A 68 5.19 6.00 -3.51
N GLN A 69 4.96 4.71 -3.77
CA GLN A 69 5.14 3.65 -2.79
C GLN A 69 6.58 3.57 -2.28
N ILE A 70 7.56 3.56 -3.20
CA ILE A 70 8.99 3.51 -2.84
C ILE A 70 9.39 4.78 -2.08
N GLY A 71 8.96 5.96 -2.54
CA GLY A 71 9.22 7.23 -1.88
C GLY A 71 8.64 7.28 -0.45
N THR A 72 7.43 6.74 -0.26
CA THR A 72 6.79 6.58 1.06
C THR A 72 7.56 5.62 1.95
N ASN A 73 8.09 4.51 1.41
CA ASN A 73 8.94 3.60 2.17
C ASN A 73 10.22 4.28 2.66
N PHE A 74 10.87 5.09 1.82
CA PHE A 74 12.03 5.89 2.23
C PHE A 74 11.66 6.97 3.24
N ALA A 75 10.50 7.62 3.09
CA ALA A 75 9.99 8.60 4.06
C ALA A 75 9.80 7.95 5.44
N ASN A 76 9.12 6.79 5.47
CA ASN A 76 8.89 6.04 6.70
C ASN A 76 10.20 5.60 7.37
N ASP A 77 11.18 5.12 6.60
CA ASP A 77 12.48 4.70 7.12
C ASP A 77 13.26 5.89 7.72
N TYR A 78 13.25 7.03 7.02
CA TYR A 78 13.92 8.25 7.49
C TYR A 78 13.24 8.85 8.72
N TYR A 79 11.91 9.10 8.65
CA TYR A 79 11.20 9.82 9.71
C TYR A 79 11.02 8.98 10.97
N ASP A 80 10.74 7.68 10.87
CA ASP A 80 10.65 6.79 12.03
C ASP A 80 11.97 6.75 12.79
N ALA A 81 13.12 6.67 12.07
CA ALA A 81 14.44 6.67 12.69
C ALA A 81 14.76 7.99 13.42
N ILE A 82 14.50 9.15 12.81
CA ILE A 82 14.81 10.44 13.46
C ILE A 82 13.86 10.79 14.62
N GLN A 83 12.67 10.17 14.65
CA GLN A 83 11.70 10.33 15.74
C GLN A 83 11.90 9.30 16.86
N GLY A 84 12.84 8.34 16.68
CA GLY A 84 13.10 7.30 17.66
C GLY A 84 11.97 6.27 17.77
N ALA A 85 11.17 6.13 16.72
CA ALA A 85 10.07 5.17 16.68
C ALA A 85 10.49 3.76 16.23
N ASP A 86 11.73 3.60 15.76
CA ASP A 86 12.33 2.31 15.41
C ASP A 86 13.26 1.88 16.56
N THR A 87 12.87 0.84 17.31
CA THR A 87 13.64 0.25 18.41
C THR A 87 14.42 -0.98 17.94
N ASP A 88 15.48 -1.37 18.69
CA ASP A 88 16.30 -2.54 18.37
C ASP A 88 15.49 -3.86 18.49
N ASP A 89 14.46 -3.90 19.34
CA ASP A 89 13.62 -5.06 19.61
C ASP A 89 12.40 -5.20 18.66
N ARG A 90 12.39 -4.44 17.58
CA ARG A 90 11.25 -4.40 16.65
C ARG A 90 11.02 -5.73 15.94
N GLU A 91 9.78 -6.25 15.99
CA GLU A 91 9.36 -7.50 15.34
C GLU A 91 9.11 -7.37 13.82
N GLY A 92 9.26 -6.19 13.22
CA GLY A 92 8.96 -5.90 11.82
C GLY A 92 10.14 -6.04 10.86
N PHE A 93 9.99 -5.51 9.66
CA PHE A 93 11.04 -5.51 8.64
C PHE A 93 12.23 -4.64 9.05
N THR A 94 13.45 -5.06 8.66
CA THR A 94 14.67 -4.30 8.89
C THR A 94 14.56 -2.88 8.37
N ARG A 95 14.88 -1.90 9.23
CA ARG A 95 14.96 -0.48 8.92
C ARG A 95 16.41 -0.11 8.61
N VAL A 96 16.67 0.37 7.38
CA VAL A 96 18.05 0.59 6.94
C VAL A 96 18.73 1.76 7.64
N VAL A 97 17.95 2.78 8.07
CA VAL A 97 18.48 3.92 8.82
C VAL A 97 18.75 3.52 10.26
N ALA A 98 17.78 2.93 10.95
CA ALA A 98 17.92 2.53 12.36
C ALA A 98 19.02 1.46 12.54
N SER A 99 19.18 0.53 11.59
CA SER A 99 20.23 -0.48 11.61
C SER A 99 21.61 0.02 11.13
N GLY A 100 21.75 1.30 10.75
CA GLY A 100 23.00 1.86 10.27
C GLY A 100 23.48 1.38 8.90
N LEU A 101 22.62 0.67 8.13
CA LEU A 101 22.96 0.14 6.80
C LEU A 101 23.09 1.24 5.74
N ILE A 102 22.33 2.32 5.88
CA ILE A 102 22.37 3.50 4.99
C ILE A 102 22.26 4.76 5.86
N GLU A 103 23.07 5.76 5.56
CA GLU A 103 23.05 7.05 6.24
C GLU A 103 21.71 7.77 6.07
N PRO A 104 21.16 8.41 7.12
CA PRO A 104 19.88 9.12 7.06
C PRO A 104 19.80 10.16 5.93
N ALA A 105 20.92 10.88 5.69
CA ALA A 105 20.99 11.89 4.63
C ALA A 105 20.85 11.28 3.23
N GLU A 106 21.36 10.06 3.02
CA GLU A 106 21.24 9.35 1.74
C GLU A 106 19.80 8.88 1.50
N VAL A 107 19.15 8.31 2.52
CA VAL A 107 17.73 7.89 2.43
C VAL A 107 16.83 9.09 2.20
N LYS A 108 17.06 10.21 2.90
CA LYS A 108 16.33 11.46 2.65
C LYS A 108 16.49 11.97 1.21
N ARG A 109 17.71 11.90 0.66
CA ARG A 109 17.97 12.29 -0.73
C ARG A 109 17.23 11.36 -1.70
N ALA A 110 17.28 10.04 -1.47
CA ALA A 110 16.59 9.05 -2.29
C ALA A 110 15.07 9.26 -2.24
N MET A 111 14.49 9.56 -1.07
CA MET A 111 13.09 9.92 -0.90
C MET A 111 12.69 11.08 -1.83
N TRP A 112 13.42 12.20 -1.77
CA TRP A 112 13.11 13.37 -2.59
C TRP A 112 13.29 13.12 -4.08
N LEU A 113 14.34 12.37 -4.48
CA LEU A 113 14.56 12.00 -5.89
C LEU A 113 13.44 11.09 -6.41
N THR A 114 12.96 10.16 -5.59
CA THR A 114 11.86 9.26 -5.95
C THR A 114 10.54 10.01 -6.09
N PHE A 115 10.22 10.93 -5.17
CA PHE A 115 9.03 11.77 -5.31
C PHE A 115 9.14 12.74 -6.49
N ALA A 116 10.33 13.28 -6.79
CA ALA A 116 10.55 14.10 -7.97
C ALA A 116 10.31 13.29 -9.26
N ALA A 117 10.78 12.05 -9.31
CA ALA A 117 10.50 11.14 -10.43
C ALA A 117 8.99 10.82 -10.55
N ALA A 118 8.30 10.61 -9.41
CA ALA A 118 6.85 10.42 -9.41
C ALA A 118 6.10 11.65 -9.95
N ILE A 119 6.52 12.86 -9.56
CA ILE A 119 5.97 14.13 -10.06
C ILE A 119 6.23 14.26 -11.57
N LEU A 120 7.43 13.90 -12.04
CA LEU A 120 7.76 13.95 -13.47
C LEU A 120 6.84 13.04 -14.29
N VAL A 121 6.64 11.80 -13.86
CA VAL A 121 5.65 10.88 -14.51
C VAL A 121 4.24 11.45 -14.36
N GLY A 122 3.92 12.01 -13.20
CA GLY A 122 2.64 12.63 -12.88
C GLY A 122 2.31 13.81 -13.81
N THR A 123 3.30 14.54 -14.35
CA THR A 123 3.04 15.65 -15.31
C THR A 123 2.31 15.16 -16.56
N PHE A 124 2.65 13.98 -17.05
CA PHE A 124 1.93 13.35 -18.17
C PHE A 124 0.48 13.01 -17.76
N LEU A 125 0.29 12.42 -16.58
CA LEU A 125 -1.05 12.10 -16.09
C LEU A 125 -1.90 13.36 -15.86
N VAL A 126 -1.27 14.45 -15.39
CA VAL A 126 -1.90 15.77 -15.25
C VAL A 126 -2.27 16.36 -16.61
N TYR A 127 -1.40 16.20 -17.64
CA TYR A 127 -1.75 16.62 -19.00
C TYR A 127 -3.01 15.89 -19.49
N VAL A 128 -3.14 14.60 -19.21
CA VAL A 128 -4.30 13.77 -19.63
C VAL A 128 -5.53 14.02 -18.77
N GLY A 129 -5.38 14.00 -17.44
CA GLY A 129 -6.49 14.02 -16.48
C GLY A 129 -6.74 15.39 -15.82
N GLY A 130 -5.95 16.42 -16.18
CA GLY A 130 -6.14 17.80 -15.77
C GLY A 130 -6.00 18.08 -14.28
N VAL A 131 -6.73 19.12 -13.84
CA VAL A 131 -6.75 19.58 -12.44
C VAL A 131 -7.14 18.48 -11.45
N PRO A 132 -8.11 17.59 -11.73
CA PRO A 132 -8.43 16.49 -10.82
C PRO A 132 -7.21 15.61 -10.49
N ILE A 133 -6.39 15.24 -11.49
CA ILE A 133 -5.18 14.44 -11.27
C ILE A 133 -4.05 15.25 -10.63
N LEU A 134 -3.94 16.54 -10.91
CA LEU A 134 -3.01 17.41 -10.20
C LEU A 134 -3.29 17.41 -8.68
N VAL A 135 -4.55 17.59 -8.30
CA VAL A 135 -4.97 17.58 -6.88
C VAL A 135 -4.69 16.23 -6.25
N VAL A 136 -5.10 15.14 -6.91
CA VAL A 136 -4.87 13.77 -6.44
C VAL A 136 -3.38 13.47 -6.30
N GLY A 137 -2.55 13.82 -7.29
CA GLY A 137 -1.10 13.58 -7.27
C GLY A 137 -0.41 14.33 -6.13
N LEU A 138 -0.70 15.62 -5.97
CA LEU A 138 -0.16 16.43 -4.87
C LEU A 138 -0.60 15.91 -3.50
N ALA A 139 -1.89 15.56 -3.36
CA ALA A 139 -2.42 14.99 -2.13
C ALA A 139 -1.77 13.62 -1.80
N SER A 140 -1.50 12.79 -2.81
CA SER A 140 -0.87 11.47 -2.63
C SER A 140 0.60 11.62 -2.16
N VAL A 141 1.38 12.51 -2.76
CA VAL A 141 2.75 12.79 -2.32
C VAL A 141 2.75 13.38 -0.90
N ALA A 142 1.87 14.35 -0.64
CA ALA A 142 1.74 14.97 0.68
C ALA A 142 1.35 13.93 1.74
N ALA A 143 0.38 13.04 1.45
CA ALA A 143 -0.03 11.97 2.35
C ALA A 143 1.11 10.95 2.60
N GLY A 144 1.88 10.59 1.56
CA GLY A 144 3.03 9.69 1.70
C GLY A 144 4.11 10.25 2.63
N ILE A 145 4.38 11.55 2.57
CA ILE A 145 5.33 12.23 3.47
C ILE A 145 4.72 12.40 4.88
N ALA A 146 3.48 12.87 4.95
CA ALA A 146 2.79 13.15 6.22
C ALA A 146 2.39 11.89 6.99
N TYR A 147 2.50 10.72 6.37
CA TYR A 147 2.16 9.45 7.04
C TYR A 147 3.02 9.24 8.30
N THR A 148 4.32 9.48 8.20
CA THR A 148 5.28 9.39 9.32
C THR A 148 6.01 10.70 9.59
N GLY A 149 6.02 11.64 8.64
CA GLY A 149 6.73 12.91 8.73
C GLY A 149 5.85 14.09 9.17
N GLY A 150 6.52 15.20 9.49
CA GLY A 150 5.88 16.46 9.84
C GLY A 150 5.43 16.53 11.31
N PRO A 151 4.72 17.62 11.67
CA PRO A 151 4.34 17.90 13.07
C PRO A 151 3.15 17.03 13.55
N TYR A 152 2.43 16.39 12.64
CA TYR A 152 1.27 15.53 12.93
C TYR A 152 1.28 14.29 12.05
N PRO A 153 2.13 13.28 12.35
CA PRO A 153 2.22 12.08 11.54
C PRO A 153 0.90 11.29 11.57
N LEU A 154 0.30 11.08 10.40
CA LEU A 154 -1.05 10.50 10.27
C LEU A 154 -1.11 9.07 10.81
N GLY A 155 -0.08 8.27 10.57
CA GLY A 155 0.04 6.90 11.07
C GLY A 155 0.09 6.83 12.60
N TYR A 156 0.65 7.86 13.26
CA TYR A 156 0.80 7.90 14.71
C TYR A 156 -0.50 8.33 15.43
N HIS A 157 -1.45 8.91 14.70
CA HIS A 157 -2.68 9.45 15.26
C HIS A 157 -3.93 8.62 14.95
N GLY A 158 -3.76 7.37 14.48
CA GLY A 158 -4.86 6.46 14.17
C GLY A 158 -5.61 6.79 12.88
N LEU A 159 -5.03 7.64 12.03
CA LEU A 159 -5.58 7.99 10.73
C LEU A 159 -5.05 7.10 9.60
N GLY A 160 -4.05 6.24 9.90
CA GLY A 160 -3.39 5.40 8.91
C GLY A 160 -4.37 4.53 8.13
N ASP A 161 -5.30 3.86 8.82
CA ASP A 161 -6.29 2.98 8.18
C ASP A 161 -7.16 3.74 7.17
N LEU A 162 -7.63 4.95 7.53
CA LEU A 162 -8.42 5.79 6.64
C LEU A 162 -7.61 6.22 5.41
N PHE A 163 -6.35 6.64 5.62
CA PHE A 163 -5.49 7.09 4.53
C PHE A 163 -5.11 5.94 3.59
N VAL A 164 -4.83 4.74 4.11
CA VAL A 164 -4.60 3.55 3.28
C VAL A 164 -5.87 3.22 2.49
N PHE A 165 -7.03 3.17 3.13
CA PHE A 165 -8.30 2.88 2.45
C PHE A 165 -8.56 3.86 1.29
N VAL A 166 -8.38 5.16 1.53
CA VAL A 166 -8.63 6.20 0.55
C VAL A 166 -7.59 6.22 -0.56
N PHE A 167 -6.29 6.27 -0.22
CA PHE A 167 -5.23 6.48 -1.22
C PHE A 167 -4.82 5.21 -1.94
N PHE A 168 -4.68 4.06 -1.24
CA PHE A 168 -4.31 2.79 -1.88
C PHE A 168 -5.49 2.03 -2.48
N GLY A 169 -6.72 2.42 -2.14
CA GLY A 169 -7.92 1.83 -2.70
C GLY A 169 -8.65 2.81 -3.59
N VAL A 170 -9.47 3.67 -2.98
CA VAL A 170 -10.43 4.49 -3.72
C VAL A 170 -9.73 5.35 -4.77
N ILE A 171 -8.77 6.17 -4.37
CA ILE A 171 -8.08 7.12 -5.28
C ILE A 171 -7.26 6.38 -6.33
N ALA A 172 -6.50 5.34 -5.94
CA ALA A 172 -5.61 4.68 -6.87
C ALA A 172 -6.37 3.88 -7.95
N VAL A 173 -7.46 3.19 -7.60
CA VAL A 173 -8.30 2.47 -8.58
C VAL A 173 -9.06 3.45 -9.47
N THR A 174 -9.80 4.40 -8.85
CA THR A 174 -10.61 5.36 -9.62
C THR A 174 -9.75 6.30 -10.45
N GLY A 175 -8.60 6.73 -9.93
CA GLY A 175 -7.63 7.56 -10.67
C GLY A 175 -7.04 6.82 -11.87
N THR A 176 -6.70 5.53 -11.71
CA THR A 176 -6.20 4.69 -12.82
C THR A 176 -7.27 4.51 -13.91
N TYR A 177 -8.51 4.28 -13.52
CA TYR A 177 -9.62 4.21 -14.47
C TYR A 177 -9.84 5.56 -15.16
N TYR A 178 -9.92 6.63 -14.38
CA TYR A 178 -10.18 7.99 -14.84
C TYR A 178 -9.19 8.47 -15.90
N VAL A 179 -7.87 8.30 -15.66
CA VAL A 179 -6.86 8.78 -16.63
C VAL A 179 -6.94 8.06 -17.96
N GLN A 180 -7.40 6.81 -17.98
CA GLN A 180 -7.60 6.06 -19.21
C GLN A 180 -8.85 6.55 -19.95
N ALA A 181 -9.96 6.74 -19.25
CA ALA A 181 -11.18 7.27 -19.82
C ALA A 181 -11.03 8.73 -20.31
N ALA A 182 -10.36 9.58 -19.52
CA ALA A 182 -10.09 10.97 -19.88
C ALA A 182 -9.23 11.11 -21.13
N ALA A 183 -8.29 10.18 -21.36
CA ALA A 183 -7.45 10.17 -22.55
C ALA A 183 -8.25 10.00 -23.86
N LEU A 184 -9.44 9.39 -23.79
CA LEU A 184 -10.30 9.17 -24.97
C LEU A 184 -11.26 10.35 -25.25
N VAL A 185 -11.56 11.17 -24.24
CA VAL A 185 -12.46 12.33 -24.40
C VAL A 185 -11.79 13.44 -25.24
N GLY A 186 -10.46 13.49 -25.22
CA GLY A 186 -9.68 14.49 -25.98
C GLY A 186 -9.67 15.88 -25.33
N GLY A 187 -8.86 16.79 -25.90
CA GLY A 187 -8.81 18.17 -25.46
C GLY A 187 -7.69 18.53 -24.48
N GLY A 188 -7.08 17.55 -23.80
CA GLY A 188 -5.98 17.76 -22.85
C GLY A 188 -6.31 18.70 -21.68
N PHE A 189 -5.70 18.49 -20.54
CA PHE A 189 -5.80 19.31 -19.32
C PHE A 189 -7.24 19.74 -18.94
N PRO A 190 -8.18 18.80 -18.67
CA PRO A 190 -9.51 19.15 -18.21
C PRO A 190 -9.48 19.85 -16.84
N LEU A 191 -10.29 20.90 -16.67
CA LEU A 191 -10.39 21.64 -15.40
C LEU A 191 -11.27 20.89 -14.38
N TRP A 192 -12.20 20.09 -14.86
CA TRP A 192 -13.16 19.29 -14.08
C TRP A 192 -13.14 17.86 -14.59
N VAL A 193 -13.72 16.94 -13.81
CA VAL A 193 -13.92 15.56 -14.26
C VAL A 193 -14.93 15.57 -15.42
N PRO A 194 -14.54 15.17 -16.65
CA PRO A 194 -15.49 15.13 -17.77
C PRO A 194 -16.55 14.07 -17.51
N ASP A 195 -17.77 14.32 -17.99
CA ASP A 195 -18.91 13.41 -17.85
C ASP A 195 -18.57 12.02 -18.38
N GLY A 196 -18.95 10.98 -17.64
CA GLY A 196 -18.72 9.59 -18.00
C GLY A 196 -17.29 9.05 -17.77
N THR A 197 -16.32 9.90 -17.39
CA THR A 197 -14.93 9.45 -17.15
C THR A 197 -14.66 8.93 -15.73
N LEU A 198 -15.59 9.13 -14.81
CA LEU A 198 -15.58 8.55 -13.47
C LEU A 198 -16.95 7.94 -13.19
N THR A 199 -17.03 6.63 -13.05
CA THR A 199 -18.27 5.89 -12.89
C THR A 199 -18.48 5.38 -11.48
N LEU A 200 -19.73 5.10 -11.10
CA LEU A 200 -20.04 4.42 -9.83
C LEU A 200 -19.38 3.05 -9.78
N ALA A 201 -19.31 2.34 -10.91
CA ALA A 201 -18.62 1.06 -11.01
C ALA A 201 -17.12 1.17 -10.61
N ALA A 202 -16.46 2.28 -11.00
CA ALA A 202 -15.04 2.51 -10.61
C ALA A 202 -14.90 2.69 -9.09
N VAL A 203 -15.83 3.40 -8.45
CA VAL A 203 -15.85 3.55 -7.00
C VAL A 203 -16.11 2.22 -6.32
N ILE A 204 -17.09 1.44 -6.79
CA ILE A 204 -17.38 0.12 -6.20
C ILE A 204 -16.24 -0.86 -6.43
N ALA A 205 -15.63 -0.90 -7.63
CA ALA A 205 -14.47 -1.76 -7.91
C ALA A 205 -13.24 -1.42 -7.05
N SER A 206 -13.15 -0.22 -6.50
CA SER A 206 -12.07 0.19 -5.62
C SER A 206 -12.17 -0.41 -4.21
N LEU A 207 -13.38 -0.72 -3.75
CA LEU A 207 -13.64 -1.13 -2.35
C LEU A 207 -12.88 -2.39 -1.91
N PRO A 208 -12.78 -3.48 -2.69
CA PRO A 208 -12.03 -4.65 -2.27
C PRO A 208 -10.53 -4.37 -2.14
N VAL A 209 -9.95 -3.58 -3.05
CA VAL A 209 -8.54 -3.19 -2.96
C VAL A 209 -8.32 -2.30 -1.73
N ALA A 210 -9.19 -1.32 -1.50
CA ALA A 210 -9.17 -0.47 -0.31
C ALA A 210 -9.22 -1.31 0.98
N ALA A 211 -10.14 -2.27 1.03
CA ALA A 211 -10.36 -3.13 2.19
C ALA A 211 -9.16 -4.04 2.48
N ILE A 212 -8.63 -4.76 1.47
CA ILE A 212 -7.51 -5.69 1.68
C ILE A 212 -6.20 -4.93 1.93
N SER A 213 -5.96 -3.78 1.27
CA SER A 213 -4.82 -2.92 1.56
C SER A 213 -4.85 -2.40 3.01
N THR A 214 -6.03 -1.99 3.48
CA THR A 214 -6.21 -1.58 4.88
C THR A 214 -5.99 -2.76 5.83
N ASN A 215 -6.42 -3.97 5.47
CA ASN A 215 -6.19 -5.17 6.26
C ASN A 215 -4.70 -5.50 6.42
N ILE A 216 -3.83 -5.19 5.44
CA ILE A 216 -2.37 -5.30 5.63
C ILE A 216 -1.94 -4.41 6.81
N LEU A 217 -2.44 -3.17 6.87
CA LEU A 217 -2.12 -2.26 7.97
C LEU A 217 -2.75 -2.71 9.29
N VAL A 218 -4.00 -3.23 9.28
CA VAL A 218 -4.64 -3.76 10.48
C VAL A 218 -3.84 -4.90 11.09
N VAL A 219 -3.34 -5.86 10.28
CA VAL A 219 -2.49 -6.95 10.76
C VAL A 219 -1.19 -6.41 11.36
N ASN A 220 -0.56 -5.43 10.70
CA ASN A 220 0.65 -4.77 11.20
C ASN A 220 0.38 -4.11 12.56
N ASN A 221 -0.70 -3.32 12.68
CA ASN A 221 -1.05 -2.61 13.90
C ASN A 221 -1.44 -3.57 15.05
N VAL A 222 -2.07 -4.71 14.73
CA VAL A 222 -2.39 -5.76 15.73
C VAL A 222 -1.11 -6.43 16.24
N ARG A 223 -0.14 -6.67 15.37
CA ARG A 223 1.18 -7.22 15.75
C ARG A 223 1.92 -6.27 16.70
N ASP A 224 1.92 -4.99 16.36
CA ASP A 224 2.78 -3.98 16.96
C ASP A 224 2.11 -3.22 18.14
N VAL A 225 0.96 -3.67 18.65
CA VAL A 225 0.19 -2.94 19.71
C VAL A 225 1.05 -2.53 20.90
N ALA A 226 1.90 -3.43 21.41
CA ALA A 226 2.74 -3.15 22.58
C ALA A 226 3.83 -2.11 22.24
N GLU A 227 4.55 -2.31 21.16
CA GLU A 227 5.62 -1.42 20.67
C GLU A 227 5.08 -0.03 20.31
N ASP A 228 3.95 0.04 19.59
CA ASP A 228 3.30 1.29 19.22
C ASP A 228 2.86 2.09 20.46
N ALA A 229 2.36 1.41 21.51
CA ALA A 229 1.97 2.07 22.76
C ALA A 229 3.18 2.67 23.49
N GLU A 230 4.31 1.95 23.54
CA GLU A 230 5.55 2.40 24.18
C GLU A 230 6.21 3.56 23.43
N THR A 231 6.18 3.54 22.09
CA THR A 231 6.72 4.62 21.24
C THR A 231 5.77 5.80 21.07
N GLY A 232 4.60 5.78 21.72
CA GLY A 232 3.62 6.86 21.70
C GLY A 232 2.74 6.92 20.46
N LYS A 233 2.82 5.94 19.57
CA LYS A 233 1.89 5.79 18.45
C LYS A 233 0.50 5.42 18.98
N ARG A 234 -0.53 6.07 18.46
CA ARG A 234 -1.92 5.85 18.85
C ARG A 234 -2.73 5.32 17.68
N THR A 235 -2.31 4.17 17.14
CA THR A 235 -3.03 3.44 16.10
C THR A 235 -4.43 3.04 16.59
N LEU A 236 -5.33 2.64 15.70
CA LEU A 236 -6.67 2.16 16.11
C LEU A 236 -6.55 0.92 17.02
N ALA A 237 -5.56 0.06 16.78
CA ALA A 237 -5.29 -1.11 17.60
C ALA A 237 -4.88 -0.73 19.03
N VAL A 238 -4.02 0.28 19.21
CA VAL A 238 -3.64 0.82 20.52
C VAL A 238 -4.84 1.49 21.22
N ARG A 239 -5.68 2.24 20.47
CA ARG A 239 -6.81 2.98 21.04
C ARG A 239 -7.99 2.10 21.46
N PHE A 240 -8.33 1.11 20.64
CA PHE A 240 -9.56 0.32 20.78
C PHE A 240 -9.29 -1.16 21.07
N GLY A 241 -8.04 -1.59 21.01
CA GLY A 241 -7.58 -2.94 21.33
C GLY A 241 -7.90 -4.00 20.29
N TYR A 242 -7.46 -5.23 20.59
CA TYR A 242 -7.55 -6.39 19.68
C TYR A 242 -8.95 -6.70 19.19
N ARG A 243 -9.98 -6.60 20.08
CA ARG A 243 -11.37 -6.93 19.68
C ARG A 243 -11.89 -6.05 18.57
N PHE A 244 -11.60 -4.75 18.64
CA PHE A 244 -11.98 -3.80 17.61
C PHE A 244 -11.24 -4.10 16.30
N SER A 245 -9.91 -4.24 16.35
CA SER A 245 -9.09 -4.46 15.15
C SER A 245 -9.42 -5.78 14.44
N ARG A 246 -9.74 -6.83 15.21
CA ARG A 246 -10.22 -8.11 14.66
C ARG A 246 -11.57 -7.98 13.97
N ALA A 247 -12.51 -7.25 14.59
CA ALA A 247 -13.81 -6.96 13.97
C ALA A 247 -13.64 -6.11 12.69
N GLN A 248 -12.78 -5.10 12.73
CA GLN A 248 -12.42 -4.28 11.58
C GLN A 248 -11.84 -5.12 10.44
N PHE A 249 -10.89 -6.02 10.74
CA PHE A 249 -10.30 -6.93 9.76
C PHE A 249 -11.38 -7.78 9.06
N LEU A 250 -12.28 -8.39 9.84
CA LEU A 250 -13.35 -9.22 9.31
C LEU A 250 -14.36 -8.42 8.48
N ALA A 251 -14.72 -7.22 8.94
CA ALA A 251 -15.64 -6.33 8.21
C ALA A 251 -15.07 -5.88 6.86
N LEU A 252 -13.79 -5.49 6.82
CA LEU A 252 -13.09 -5.14 5.59
C LEU A 252 -12.96 -6.35 4.66
N LEU A 253 -12.67 -7.54 5.21
CA LEU A 253 -12.62 -8.76 4.41
C LEU A 253 -13.99 -9.09 3.81
N ALA A 254 -15.07 -8.97 4.60
CA ALA A 254 -16.43 -9.13 4.11
C ALA A 254 -16.76 -8.12 2.99
N LEU A 255 -16.40 -6.85 3.15
CA LEU A 255 -16.57 -5.82 2.12
C LEU A 255 -15.89 -6.22 0.81
N ALA A 256 -14.65 -6.75 0.90
CA ALA A 256 -13.91 -7.18 -0.27
C ALA A 256 -14.64 -8.31 -1.03
N TYR A 257 -15.18 -9.31 -0.32
CA TYR A 257 -15.83 -10.46 -0.96
C TYR A 257 -17.30 -10.22 -1.30
N LEU A 258 -17.95 -9.22 -0.73
CA LEU A 258 -19.30 -8.80 -1.13
C LEU A 258 -19.30 -7.95 -2.42
N THR A 259 -18.21 -7.23 -2.69
CA THR A 259 -18.13 -6.34 -3.87
C THR A 259 -18.31 -7.09 -5.21
N PRO A 260 -17.69 -8.23 -5.48
CA PRO A 260 -17.90 -9.00 -6.72
C PRO A 260 -19.35 -9.41 -6.93
N LEU A 261 -20.11 -9.63 -5.84
CA LEU A 261 -21.53 -9.97 -5.92
C LEU A 261 -22.38 -8.81 -6.48
N TRP A 262 -21.94 -7.57 -6.23
CA TRP A 262 -22.61 -6.40 -6.81
C TRP A 262 -22.51 -6.42 -8.35
N PHE A 263 -21.31 -6.69 -8.89
CA PHE A 263 -21.09 -6.78 -10.33
C PHE A 263 -21.89 -7.94 -10.94
N PHE A 264 -21.91 -9.09 -10.28
CA PHE A 264 -22.79 -10.20 -10.69
C PHE A 264 -24.27 -9.80 -10.71
N ALA A 265 -24.75 -9.12 -9.68
CA ALA A 265 -26.14 -8.70 -9.56
C ALA A 265 -26.54 -7.61 -10.56
N THR A 266 -25.57 -6.80 -11.03
CA THR A 266 -25.80 -5.75 -12.04
C THR A 266 -25.68 -6.23 -13.48
N GLY A 267 -25.40 -7.52 -13.70
CA GLY A 267 -25.50 -8.14 -15.02
C GLY A 267 -24.16 -8.43 -15.71
N ASP A 268 -23.04 -8.28 -15.00
CA ASP A 268 -21.71 -8.58 -15.55
C ASP A 268 -21.41 -10.10 -15.63
N GLY A 269 -22.38 -10.98 -15.41
CA GLY A 269 -22.20 -12.42 -15.49
C GLY A 269 -21.44 -12.99 -14.28
N LEU A 270 -20.89 -14.22 -14.45
CA LEU A 270 -20.20 -14.94 -13.37
C LEU A 270 -18.72 -14.56 -13.22
N ALA A 271 -18.10 -13.97 -14.24
CA ALA A 271 -16.67 -13.72 -14.27
C ALA A 271 -16.16 -12.80 -13.13
N PRO A 272 -16.89 -11.73 -12.72
CA PRO A 272 -16.47 -10.93 -11.56
C PRO A 272 -16.38 -11.70 -10.24
N LEU A 273 -16.94 -12.91 -10.16
CA LEU A 273 -16.83 -13.78 -8.98
C LEU A 273 -15.50 -14.55 -8.89
N LEU A 274 -14.60 -14.45 -9.88
CA LEU A 274 -13.29 -15.10 -9.87
C LEU A 274 -12.49 -14.89 -8.58
N PRO A 275 -12.51 -13.71 -7.90
CA PRO A 275 -11.81 -13.53 -6.62
C PRO A 275 -12.22 -14.50 -5.52
N LEU A 276 -13.40 -15.14 -5.61
CA LEU A 276 -13.83 -16.15 -4.63
C LEU A 276 -12.87 -17.34 -4.54
N VAL A 277 -12.05 -17.59 -5.57
CA VAL A 277 -11.01 -18.63 -5.54
C VAL A 277 -9.94 -18.35 -4.46
N THR A 278 -9.80 -17.10 -4.03
CA THR A 278 -8.86 -16.70 -2.98
C THR A 278 -9.44 -16.85 -1.56
N LEU A 279 -10.72 -17.19 -1.43
CA LEU A 279 -11.41 -17.28 -0.14
C LEU A 279 -10.75 -18.25 0.87
N PRO A 280 -10.25 -19.44 0.46
CA PRO A 280 -9.55 -20.32 1.39
C PRO A 280 -8.32 -19.66 2.04
N LEU A 281 -7.52 -18.89 1.28
CA LEU A 281 -6.39 -18.13 1.78
C LEU A 281 -6.87 -17.04 2.77
N ALA A 282 -7.91 -16.30 2.39
CA ALA A 282 -8.50 -15.25 3.23
C ALA A 282 -9.01 -15.79 4.57
N VAL A 283 -9.68 -16.95 4.57
CA VAL A 283 -10.17 -17.61 5.78
C VAL A 283 -8.99 -18.07 6.67
N GLY A 284 -7.92 -18.61 6.07
CA GLY A 284 -6.71 -18.97 6.80
C GLY A 284 -6.10 -17.78 7.54
N ILE A 285 -5.91 -16.66 6.82
CA ILE A 285 -5.39 -15.41 7.40
C ILE A 285 -6.33 -14.91 8.52
N ALA A 286 -7.64 -14.88 8.26
CA ALA A 286 -8.63 -14.41 9.22
C ALA A 286 -8.59 -15.20 10.53
N ARG A 287 -8.44 -16.54 10.47
CA ARG A 287 -8.29 -17.39 11.65
C ARG A 287 -7.07 -16.96 12.47
N THR A 288 -5.90 -16.82 11.83
CA THR A 288 -4.67 -16.39 12.52
C THR A 288 -4.86 -15.02 13.17
N VAL A 289 -5.37 -14.02 12.45
CA VAL A 289 -5.55 -12.66 12.98
C VAL A 289 -6.54 -12.61 14.15
N VAL A 290 -7.57 -13.48 14.13
CA VAL A 290 -8.58 -13.50 15.20
C VAL A 290 -8.08 -14.22 16.47
N THR A 291 -7.19 -15.20 16.34
CA THR A 291 -6.74 -16.02 17.48
C THR A 291 -5.40 -15.60 18.03
N GLU A 292 -4.47 -15.16 17.17
CA GLU A 292 -3.08 -14.95 17.55
C GLU A 292 -2.77 -13.47 17.86
N THR A 293 -1.63 -13.27 18.52
CA THR A 293 -0.98 -11.98 18.79
C THR A 293 0.54 -12.18 18.72
N GLY A 294 1.27 -11.10 18.41
CA GLY A 294 2.74 -11.15 18.32
C GLY A 294 3.30 -11.56 16.96
N GLY A 295 4.57 -11.25 16.77
CA GLY A 295 5.24 -11.30 15.45
C GLY A 295 5.41 -12.67 14.86
N GLU A 296 5.62 -13.71 15.67
CA GLU A 296 5.82 -15.08 15.19
C GLU A 296 4.66 -15.57 14.31
N ALA A 297 3.41 -15.32 14.76
CA ALA A 297 2.22 -15.70 14.01
C ALA A 297 1.77 -14.64 12.99
N LEU A 298 1.92 -13.35 13.33
CA LEU A 298 1.36 -12.27 12.51
C LEU A 298 2.28 -11.81 11.38
N ASN A 299 3.60 -12.05 11.41
CA ASN A 299 4.48 -11.78 10.27
C ASN A 299 4.12 -12.63 9.03
N PRO A 300 3.92 -13.96 9.15
CA PRO A 300 3.41 -14.76 8.02
C PRO A 300 2.00 -14.37 7.57
N ALA A 301 1.13 -13.94 8.50
CA ALA A 301 -0.21 -13.46 8.18
C ALA A 301 -0.16 -12.14 7.39
N LEU A 302 0.73 -11.22 7.77
CA LEU A 302 0.97 -9.96 7.06
C LEU A 302 1.43 -10.19 5.62
N GLU A 303 2.43 -11.07 5.42
CA GLU A 303 2.91 -11.45 4.10
C GLU A 303 1.80 -12.11 3.26
N SER A 304 1.04 -13.00 3.89
CA SER A 304 -0.08 -13.70 3.23
C SER A 304 -1.20 -12.73 2.85
N THR A 305 -1.46 -11.66 3.63
CA THR A 305 -2.43 -10.62 3.28
C THR A 305 -1.97 -9.82 2.06
N GLY A 306 -0.66 -9.55 1.92
CA GLY A 306 -0.10 -8.96 0.70
C GLY A 306 -0.25 -9.85 -0.53
N LYS A 307 -0.02 -11.16 -0.38
CA LYS A 307 -0.25 -12.15 -1.46
C LYS A 307 -1.73 -12.24 -1.83
N LEU A 308 -2.62 -12.20 -0.82
CA LEU A 308 -4.07 -12.15 -1.02
C LEU A 308 -4.48 -10.95 -1.85
N LEU A 309 -3.96 -9.75 -1.52
CA LEU A 309 -4.23 -8.53 -2.28
C LEU A 309 -3.87 -8.68 -3.76
N GLY A 310 -2.66 -9.18 -4.04
CA GLY A 310 -2.20 -9.39 -5.42
C GLY A 310 -3.04 -10.41 -6.19
N ALA A 311 -3.29 -11.58 -5.58
CA ALA A 311 -4.08 -12.64 -6.20
C ALA A 311 -5.54 -12.21 -6.42
N TYR A 312 -6.13 -11.56 -5.42
CA TYR A 312 -7.48 -11.00 -5.52
C TYR A 312 -7.58 -9.97 -6.65
N ALA A 313 -6.65 -9.01 -6.70
CA ALA A 313 -6.66 -7.95 -7.70
C ALA A 313 -6.55 -8.49 -9.13
N VAL A 314 -5.69 -9.47 -9.36
CA VAL A 314 -5.56 -10.13 -10.68
C VAL A 314 -6.85 -10.88 -11.03
N ALA A 315 -7.37 -11.69 -10.11
CA ALA A 315 -8.60 -12.44 -10.35
C ALA A 315 -9.79 -11.50 -10.63
N PHE A 316 -9.90 -10.39 -9.87
CA PHE A 316 -10.97 -9.43 -10.05
C PHE A 316 -10.85 -8.65 -11.37
N ALA A 317 -9.64 -8.20 -11.70
CA ALA A 317 -9.39 -7.50 -12.97
C ALA A 317 -9.70 -8.39 -14.18
N VAL A 318 -9.27 -9.66 -14.14
CA VAL A 318 -9.62 -10.64 -15.19
C VAL A 318 -11.12 -10.85 -15.25
N GLY A 319 -11.78 -11.01 -14.09
CA GLY A 319 -13.22 -11.20 -14.02
C GLY A 319 -14.04 -10.00 -14.51
N LEU A 320 -13.52 -8.78 -14.34
CA LEU A 320 -14.13 -7.59 -14.90
C LEU A 320 -13.92 -7.48 -16.42
N ALA A 321 -12.76 -7.92 -16.94
CA ALA A 321 -12.37 -7.73 -18.33
C ALA A 321 -13.00 -8.74 -19.31
N VAL A 322 -13.56 -9.87 -18.82
CA VAL A 322 -14.17 -10.95 -19.63
C VAL A 322 -15.68 -11.05 -19.41
#